data_2bdc0e427f04e907f201432ec151c247
#
_entry.id   2bdc0e427f04e907f201432ec151c247
#
_cell.length_a   1.000
_cell.length_b   1.000
_cell.length_c   1.000
_cell.angle_alpha   90.00
_cell.angle_beta   90.00
_cell.angle_gamma   90.00
#
_symmetry.space_group_name_H-M   'P 1'
#
loop_
_entity.id
_entity.type
_entity.pdbx_description
1 polymer ?
#
loop_
_entity_poly.entity_id
_entity_poly.type
_entity_poly.pdbx_seq_one_letter_code
_entity_poly.pdbx_strand_id
1 'polypeptide(L)'
;MKKILILVGDCVEDSQIDFPQKTLLTLGYKVDVASPNKKPDDVITSSIFEPSDLQYFNPGLGHKYKVTVDINTVDYKSYDALYLPGGHSPLHLHVNPKVIEITKYFLEYKKLLL
;
A
#
# COMPACT_ATOMS: atom_id res chain seq x y z
N MET A 1 20.16 2.24 5.34
CA MET A 1 19.16 1.97 4.27
C MET A 1 17.80 2.47 4.73
N LYS A 2 17.15 3.25 3.91
CA LYS A 2 15.78 3.71 4.20
C LYS A 2 14.79 2.57 4.01
N LYS A 3 13.82 2.50 4.91
CA LYS A 3 12.78 1.49 4.91
C LYS A 3 11.41 2.14 4.73
N ILE A 4 10.67 1.69 3.74
CA ILE A 4 9.34 2.21 3.40
C ILE A 4 8.32 1.10 3.63
N LEU A 5 7.24 1.43 4.33
CA LEU A 5 6.11 0.53 4.52
C LEU A 5 4.94 1.00 3.65
N ILE A 6 4.42 0.11 2.83
CA ILE A 6 3.22 0.35 2.02
C ILE A 6 2.06 -0.40 2.68
N LEU A 7 1.02 0.33 3.08
CA LEU A 7 -0.24 -0.25 3.54
C LEU A 7 -1.26 -0.16 2.42
N VAL A 8 -1.77 -1.30 1.98
CA VAL A 8 -2.59 -1.37 0.77
C VAL A 8 -3.62 -2.48 0.88
N GLY A 9 -4.71 -2.34 0.14
CA GLY A 9 -5.73 -3.38 -0.03
C GLY A 9 -5.97 -3.67 -1.50
N ASP A 10 -6.85 -4.62 -1.77
CA ASP A 10 -7.24 -4.95 -3.14
C ASP A 10 -7.85 -3.76 -3.86
N CYS A 11 -7.78 -3.78 -5.19
CA CYS A 11 -8.26 -2.72 -6.07
C CYS A 11 -7.51 -1.40 -5.89
N VAL A 12 -6.25 -1.45 -5.44
CA VAL A 12 -5.36 -0.30 -5.49
C VAL A 12 -5.15 0.11 -6.95
N GLU A 13 -5.05 1.42 -7.21
CA GLU A 13 -4.74 1.88 -8.56
C GLU A 13 -3.33 1.43 -8.94
N ASP A 14 -3.18 0.70 -10.06
CA ASP A 14 -1.96 0.00 -10.42
C ASP A 14 -0.74 0.92 -10.50
N SER A 15 -0.88 2.08 -11.13
CA SER A 15 0.22 3.03 -11.25
C SER A 15 0.68 3.60 -9.91
N GLN A 16 -0.21 3.65 -8.93
CA GLN A 16 0.11 4.20 -7.62
C GLN A 16 0.85 3.22 -6.71
N ILE A 17 0.89 1.94 -7.05
CA ILE A 17 1.72 0.96 -6.35
C ILE A 17 2.93 0.53 -7.19
N ASP A 18 2.72 0.25 -8.48
CA ASP A 18 3.76 -0.30 -9.34
C ASP A 18 4.94 0.66 -9.49
N PHE A 19 4.67 1.90 -9.88
CA PHE A 19 5.71 2.89 -10.13
C PHE A 19 6.50 3.26 -8.87
N PRO A 20 5.85 3.64 -7.75
CA PRO A 20 6.59 3.94 -6.52
C PRO A 20 7.38 2.75 -5.99
N GLN A 21 6.80 1.55 -5.99
CA GLN A 21 7.48 0.36 -5.49
C GLN A 21 8.76 0.09 -6.27
N LYS A 22 8.67 0.06 -7.59
CA LYS A 22 9.83 -0.22 -8.45
C LYS A 22 10.88 0.88 -8.37
N THR A 23 10.44 2.13 -8.33
CA THR A 23 11.36 3.27 -8.21
C THR A 23 12.14 3.23 -6.92
N LEU A 24 11.46 2.99 -5.79
CA LEU A 24 12.12 2.92 -4.48
C LEU A 24 13.08 1.74 -4.38
N LEU A 25 12.70 0.58 -4.91
CA LEU A 25 13.59 -0.58 -4.97
C LEU A 25 14.83 -0.30 -5.82
N THR A 26 14.65 0.36 -6.96
CA THR A 26 15.77 0.73 -7.84
C THR A 26 16.74 1.69 -7.16
N LEU A 27 16.23 2.58 -6.30
CA LEU A 27 17.06 3.49 -5.51
C LEU A 27 17.74 2.82 -4.32
N GLY A 28 17.51 1.53 -4.10
CA GLY A 28 18.14 0.76 -3.04
C GLY A 28 17.43 0.82 -1.70
N TYR A 29 16.20 1.31 -1.65
CA TYR A 29 15.41 1.32 -0.43
C TYR A 29 14.78 -0.05 -0.17
N LYS A 30 14.57 -0.37 1.11
CA LYS A 30 13.79 -1.55 1.48
C LYS A 30 12.31 -1.17 1.45
N VAL A 31 11.52 -1.92 0.70
CA VAL A 31 10.09 -1.67 0.56
C VAL A 31 9.33 -2.91 1.00
N ASP A 32 8.51 -2.76 2.03
CA ASP A 32 7.63 -3.83 2.50
C ASP A 32 6.17 -3.47 2.24
N VAL A 33 5.36 -4.50 2.00
CA VAL A 33 3.94 -4.38 1.70
C VAL A 33 3.15 -5.14 2.75
N ALA A 34 2.20 -4.47 3.37
CA ALA A 34 1.28 -5.08 4.33
C ALA A 34 -0.16 -4.77 3.95
N SER A 35 -1.06 -5.71 4.21
CA SER A 35 -2.48 -5.54 3.92
C SER A 35 -3.32 -6.16 5.03
N PRO A 36 -4.46 -5.53 5.41
CA PRO A 36 -5.36 -6.12 6.38
C PRO A 36 -5.79 -7.53 5.99
N ASN A 37 -5.80 -8.44 6.95
CA ASN A 37 -6.23 -9.83 6.78
C ASN A 37 -5.39 -10.65 5.78
N LYS A 38 -4.20 -10.18 5.43
CA LYS A 38 -3.27 -10.89 4.55
C LYS A 38 -1.94 -11.12 5.23
N LYS A 39 -1.32 -12.26 4.94
CA LYS A 39 -0.03 -12.67 5.50
C LYS A 39 1.05 -12.58 4.43
N PRO A 40 2.34 -12.63 4.80
CA PRO A 40 3.42 -12.73 3.82
C PRO A 40 3.15 -13.84 2.81
N ASP A 41 3.49 -13.58 1.56
CA ASP A 41 3.23 -14.40 0.37
C ASP A 41 1.78 -14.40 -0.14
N ASP A 42 0.81 -13.88 0.60
CA ASP A 42 -0.49 -13.54 0.02
C ASP A 42 -0.31 -12.43 -1.02
N VAL A 43 -1.27 -12.29 -1.91
CA VAL A 43 -1.23 -11.27 -2.95
C VAL A 43 -2.39 -10.30 -2.83
N ILE A 44 -2.15 -9.07 -3.23
CA ILE A 44 -3.19 -8.09 -3.53
C ILE A 44 -3.27 -7.92 -5.04
N THR A 45 -4.46 -7.64 -5.54
CA THR A 45 -4.68 -7.40 -6.97
C THR A 45 -5.01 -5.94 -7.18
N SER A 46 -4.27 -5.29 -8.07
CA SER A 46 -4.52 -3.89 -8.42
C SER A 46 -5.66 -3.78 -9.41
N SER A 47 -6.09 -2.56 -9.67
CA SER A 47 -7.03 -2.25 -10.73
C SER A 47 -6.42 -1.24 -11.70
N ILE A 48 -6.80 -1.34 -12.96
CA ILE A 48 -6.34 -0.44 -14.01
C ILE A 48 -7.54 0.34 -14.50
N PHE A 49 -7.43 1.66 -14.46
CA PHE A 49 -8.43 2.56 -14.99
C PHE A 49 -8.11 2.91 -16.42
N GLU A 50 -9.00 2.50 -17.33
CA GLU A 50 -8.90 2.93 -18.72
C GLU A 50 -9.93 4.02 -18.97
N PRO A 51 -9.54 5.16 -19.56
CA PRO A 51 -10.50 6.18 -19.97
C PRO A 51 -11.50 5.57 -20.94
N SER A 52 -12.80 5.76 -20.68
CA SER A 52 -13.85 5.31 -21.56
C SER A 52 -14.85 6.44 -21.73
N ASP A 53 -15.57 6.43 -22.87
CA ASP A 53 -16.63 7.39 -23.14
C ASP A 53 -17.90 7.11 -22.34
N LEU A 54 -17.90 6.02 -21.57
CA LEU A 54 -19.03 5.66 -20.72
C LEU A 54 -19.04 6.47 -19.44
N GLN A 55 -20.22 6.81 -18.98
CA GLN A 55 -20.40 7.62 -17.78
C GLN A 55 -20.24 6.84 -16.47
N TYR A 56 -20.08 5.54 -16.54
CA TYR A 56 -19.81 4.74 -15.36
C TYR A 56 -18.39 4.15 -15.44
N PHE A 57 -17.94 3.74 -14.30
CA PHE A 57 -16.57 3.38 -14.06
C PHE A 57 -16.47 1.87 -13.87
N ASN A 58 -15.70 1.19 -14.70
CA ASN A 58 -15.48 -0.24 -14.59
C ASN A 58 -13.98 -0.54 -14.66
N PRO A 59 -13.29 -0.52 -13.49
CA PRO A 59 -11.86 -0.79 -13.48
C PRO A 59 -11.59 -2.25 -13.86
N GLY A 60 -10.64 -2.46 -14.78
CA GLY A 60 -10.12 -3.77 -15.09
C GLY A 60 -9.20 -4.27 -14.00
N LEU A 61 -8.98 -5.58 -13.94
CA LEU A 61 -7.98 -6.16 -13.06
C LEU A 61 -6.57 -5.85 -13.58
N GLY A 62 -5.69 -5.48 -12.68
CA GLY A 62 -4.30 -5.18 -12.98
C GLY A 62 -3.36 -6.32 -12.63
N HIS A 63 -2.27 -5.97 -11.98
CA HIS A 63 -1.23 -6.91 -11.59
C HIS A 63 -1.43 -7.39 -10.16
N LYS A 64 -0.66 -8.42 -9.80
CA LYS A 64 -0.63 -8.96 -8.44
C LYS A 64 0.66 -8.52 -7.76
N TYR A 65 0.55 -8.13 -6.50
CA TYR A 65 1.67 -7.69 -5.68
C TYR A 65 1.72 -8.53 -4.42
N LYS A 66 2.91 -9.02 -4.07
CA LYS A 66 3.08 -9.84 -2.87
C LYS A 66 3.05 -8.99 -1.61
N VAL A 67 2.32 -9.48 -0.62
CA VAL A 67 2.45 -9.00 0.75
C VAL A 67 3.75 -9.55 1.32
N THR A 68 4.57 -8.72 1.92
CA THR A 68 5.89 -9.11 2.41
C THR A 68 5.97 -9.21 3.93
N VAL A 69 5.10 -8.49 4.65
CA VAL A 69 5.07 -8.52 6.11
C VAL A 69 3.63 -8.59 6.60
N ASP A 70 3.45 -9.14 7.82
CA ASP A 70 2.14 -9.21 8.47
C ASP A 70 1.88 -7.88 9.18
N ILE A 71 0.76 -7.24 8.88
CA ILE A 71 0.39 -5.94 9.46
C ILE A 71 0.26 -6.01 10.99
N ASN A 72 -0.10 -7.17 11.53
CA ASN A 72 -0.31 -7.31 12.97
C ASN A 72 0.98 -7.49 13.76
N THR A 73 2.07 -7.90 13.12
CA THR A 73 3.34 -8.21 13.78
C THR A 73 4.51 -7.36 13.31
N VAL A 74 4.35 -6.61 12.23
CA VAL A 74 5.42 -5.78 11.67
C VAL A 74 5.87 -4.72 12.67
N ASP A 75 7.20 -4.56 12.77
CA ASP A 75 7.79 -3.46 13.56
C ASP A 75 7.75 -2.17 12.75
N TYR A 76 6.56 -1.56 12.69
CA TYR A 76 6.34 -0.37 11.89
C TYR A 76 7.15 0.83 12.36
N LYS A 77 7.58 0.84 13.63
CA LYS A 77 8.39 1.94 14.19
C LYS A 77 9.79 1.99 13.60
N SER A 78 10.25 0.90 13.01
CA SER A 78 11.56 0.83 12.35
C SER A 78 11.58 1.41 10.95
N TYR A 79 10.42 1.78 10.40
CA TYR A 79 10.33 2.32 9.04
C TYR A 79 10.49 3.84 9.03
N ASP A 80 11.02 4.35 7.92
CA ASP A 80 11.29 5.79 7.75
C ASP A 80 10.10 6.52 7.13
N ALA A 81 9.26 5.82 6.37
CA ALA A 81 8.09 6.41 5.72
C ALA A 81 6.96 5.39 5.60
N LEU A 82 5.74 5.92 5.55
CA LEU A 82 4.52 5.17 5.30
C LEU A 82 3.89 5.70 4.02
N TYR A 83 3.50 4.79 3.12
CA TYR A 83 2.82 5.13 1.89
C TYR A 83 1.45 4.42 1.81
N LEU A 84 0.42 5.19 1.51
CA LEU A 84 -0.96 4.72 1.39
C LEU A 84 -1.45 5.01 -0.04
N PRO A 85 -1.23 4.09 -1.00
CA PRO A 85 -1.67 4.31 -2.36
C PRO A 85 -3.21 4.36 -2.50
N GLY A 86 -3.68 5.01 -3.56
CA GLY A 86 -5.08 5.27 -3.78
C GLY A 86 -5.84 4.19 -4.54
N GLY A 87 -6.83 4.59 -5.33
CA GLY A 87 -7.79 3.69 -5.95
C GLY A 87 -8.89 3.30 -4.96
N HIS A 88 -9.36 2.06 -5.01
CA HIS A 88 -10.33 1.55 -4.03
C HIS A 88 -9.66 0.93 -2.79
N SER A 89 -8.34 0.85 -2.76
CA SER A 89 -7.59 0.32 -1.63
C SER A 89 -7.95 0.97 -0.28
N PRO A 90 -8.09 2.31 -0.17
CA PRO A 90 -8.45 2.93 1.10
C PRO A 90 -9.76 2.44 1.72
N LEU A 91 -10.68 1.92 0.91
CA LEU A 91 -11.93 1.35 1.44
C LEU A 91 -11.67 0.14 2.34
N HIS A 92 -10.58 -0.58 2.12
CA HIS A 92 -10.18 -1.71 2.95
C HIS A 92 -9.38 -1.30 4.18
N LEU A 93 -8.87 -0.07 4.21
CA LEU A 93 -7.94 0.39 5.24
C LEU A 93 -8.58 1.25 6.31
N HIS A 94 -9.53 2.11 5.94
CA HIS A 94 -10.00 3.22 6.79
C HIS A 94 -10.68 2.78 8.09
N VAL A 95 -11.18 1.56 8.16
CA VAL A 95 -11.84 1.03 9.37
C VAL A 95 -10.95 0.04 10.15
N ASN A 96 -9.76 -0.27 9.66
CA ASN A 96 -8.89 -1.24 10.31
C ASN A 96 -8.13 -0.59 11.48
N PRO A 97 -8.29 -1.08 12.74
CA PRO A 97 -7.63 -0.45 13.88
C PRO A 97 -6.11 -0.42 13.79
N LYS A 98 -5.50 -1.46 13.20
CA LYS A 98 -4.04 -1.52 13.07
C LYS A 98 -3.52 -0.50 12.07
N VAL A 99 -4.24 -0.28 10.97
CA VAL A 99 -3.90 0.78 10.00
C VAL A 99 -3.96 2.14 10.67
N ILE A 100 -5.00 2.38 11.46
CA ILE A 100 -5.16 3.65 12.19
C ILE A 100 -4.00 3.83 13.19
N GLU A 101 -3.64 2.81 13.93
CA GLU A 101 -2.52 2.85 14.89
C GLU A 101 -1.21 3.22 14.20
N ILE A 102 -0.89 2.56 13.08
CA ILE A 102 0.33 2.81 12.34
C ILE A 102 0.35 4.23 11.77
N THR A 103 -0.77 4.67 11.19
CA THR A 103 -0.88 6.01 10.60
C THR A 103 -0.69 7.09 11.67
N LYS A 104 -1.30 6.92 12.84
CA LYS A 104 -1.14 7.84 13.96
C LYS A 104 0.32 7.95 14.39
N TYR A 105 1.03 6.83 14.47
CA TYR A 105 2.43 6.83 14.83
C TYR A 105 3.26 7.73 13.89
N PHE A 106 3.08 7.57 12.58
CA PHE A 106 3.84 8.36 11.60
C PHE A 106 3.50 9.85 11.68
N LEU A 107 2.25 10.20 11.97
CA LEU A 107 1.86 11.60 12.18
C LEU A 107 2.46 12.19 13.46
N GLU A 108 2.40 11.47 14.57
CA GLU A 108 2.86 11.96 15.87
C GLU A 108 4.38 12.16 15.92
N TYR A 109 5.14 11.25 15.32
CA TYR A 109 6.60 11.31 15.33
C TYR A 109 7.18 12.03 14.12
N LYS A 110 6.32 12.71 13.34
CA LYS A 110 6.71 13.51 12.18
C LYS A 110 7.54 12.76 11.16
N LYS A 111 7.32 11.46 11.05
CA LYS A 111 7.90 10.67 9.97
C LYS A 111 7.14 10.92 8.68
N LEU A 112 7.78 10.67 7.54
CA LEU A 112 7.16 10.91 6.25
C LEU A 112 5.93 10.03 6.06
N LEU A 113 4.82 10.65 5.71
CA LEU A 113 3.55 10.00 5.40
C LEU A 113 3.10 10.46 4.01
N LEU A 114 2.84 9.51 3.14
CA LEU A 114 2.43 9.78 1.76
C LEU A 114 1.08 9.13 1.43
#